data_23a22a79eeee4087ab29c28f347c978c
#
_entry.id   23a22a79eeee4087ab29c28f347c978c
#
_cell.length_a   1.000
_cell.length_b   1.000
_cell.length_c   1.000
_cell.angle_alpha   90.00
_cell.angle_beta   90.00
_cell.angle_gamma   90.00
#
_symmetry.space_group_name_H-M   'P 1'
#
loop_
_entity.id
_entity.type
_entity.pdbx_description
1 polymer ?
#
loop_
_entity_poly.entity_id
_entity_poly.type
_entity_poly.pdbx_seq_one_letter_code
_entity_poly.pdbx_strand_id
1 'polypeptide(L)'
;IYIPVISAGGIGTKDGIDTIMSLGAAGLSIGSPFIACEEAHISQEYKQACVDYGKEDIVFTTKISGTPCTVINTPYVQKTGTTQNWLEKLMSKNKKIKKWVKMITYFKGMKSVENAAFSSTYKTVWCAGPSIEHTTEILPIKEIIKRLTT
;
A
#
# COMPACT_ATOMS: atom_id res chain seq x y z
N ILE A 1 0.18 -12.33 -31.23
CA ILE A 1 -0.76 -11.50 -30.45
C ILE A 1 0.10 -10.58 -29.60
N TYR A 2 -0.01 -9.27 -29.84
CA TYR A 2 0.67 -8.27 -29.05
C TYR A 2 -0.23 -7.88 -27.85
N ILE A 3 0.19 -8.21 -26.65
CA ILE A 3 -0.55 -7.87 -25.43
C ILE A 3 0.19 -6.71 -24.76
N PRO A 4 -0.46 -5.53 -24.58
CA PRO A 4 0.16 -4.41 -23.86
C PRO A 4 0.38 -4.77 -22.37
N VAL A 5 1.57 -4.50 -21.87
CA VAL A 5 1.95 -4.75 -20.46
C VAL A 5 2.00 -3.43 -19.71
N ILE A 6 1.27 -3.36 -18.59
CA ILE A 6 1.33 -2.22 -17.66
C ILE A 6 2.17 -2.63 -16.46
N SER A 7 3.24 -1.90 -16.19
CA SER A 7 4.08 -2.12 -15.01
C SER A 7 3.50 -1.42 -13.78
N ALA A 8 3.55 -2.08 -12.63
CA ALA A 8 3.01 -1.56 -11.37
C ALA A 8 3.94 -1.85 -10.20
N GLY A 9 4.00 -0.90 -9.25
CA GLY A 9 4.74 -1.03 -8.00
C GLY A 9 6.19 -0.54 -8.06
N GLY A 10 6.66 0.09 -6.98
CA GLY A 10 8.03 0.56 -6.82
C GLY A 10 8.44 1.77 -7.67
N ILE A 11 7.54 2.35 -8.45
CA ILE A 11 7.83 3.47 -9.35
C ILE A 11 7.51 4.77 -8.61
N GLY A 12 8.51 5.65 -8.45
CA GLY A 12 8.36 6.92 -7.72
C GLY A 12 9.23 8.05 -8.25
N THR A 13 9.98 7.80 -9.34
CA THR A 13 10.86 8.81 -9.98
C THR A 13 10.71 8.80 -11.49
N LYS A 14 11.11 9.91 -12.12
CA LYS A 14 11.18 10.00 -13.58
C LYS A 14 12.11 8.95 -14.17
N ASP A 15 13.29 8.78 -13.61
CA ASP A 15 14.28 7.79 -14.10
C ASP A 15 13.71 6.36 -14.04
N GLY A 16 12.95 6.04 -12.99
CA GLY A 16 12.22 4.77 -12.88
C GLY A 16 11.17 4.61 -13.96
N ILE A 17 10.44 5.67 -14.29
CA ILE A 17 9.46 5.73 -15.38
C ILE A 17 10.16 5.48 -16.72
N ASP A 18 11.20 6.26 -17.03
CA ASP A 18 11.94 6.18 -18.29
C ASP A 18 12.56 4.78 -18.49
N THR A 19 13.12 4.22 -17.42
CA THR A 19 13.68 2.87 -17.43
C THR A 19 12.62 1.82 -17.81
N ILE A 20 11.48 1.83 -17.14
CA ILE A 20 10.41 0.84 -17.37
C ILE A 20 9.80 1.01 -18.77
N MET A 21 9.61 2.26 -19.21
CA MET A 21 9.11 2.54 -20.55
C MET A 21 10.10 2.08 -21.64
N SER A 22 11.40 2.26 -21.43
CA SER A 22 12.45 1.78 -22.36
C SER A 22 12.50 0.25 -22.49
N LEU A 23 12.08 -0.47 -21.45
CA LEU A 23 11.93 -1.94 -21.46
C LEU A 23 10.69 -2.41 -22.24
N GLY A 24 9.90 -1.49 -22.80
CA GLY A 24 8.74 -1.81 -23.63
C GLY A 24 7.41 -1.91 -22.89
N ALA A 25 7.30 -1.38 -21.68
CA ALA A 25 6.01 -1.25 -21.02
C ALA A 25 5.08 -0.33 -21.83
N ALA A 26 3.82 -0.72 -21.96
CA ALA A 26 2.79 0.08 -22.63
C ALA A 26 2.21 1.18 -21.72
N GLY A 27 2.47 1.09 -20.41
CA GLY A 27 2.01 2.06 -19.43
C GLY A 27 2.46 1.70 -18.02
N LEU A 28 2.16 2.58 -17.06
CA LEU A 28 2.55 2.46 -15.66
C LEU A 28 1.34 2.64 -14.74
N SER A 29 1.34 1.91 -13.62
CA SER A 29 0.40 2.10 -12.53
C SER A 29 1.15 2.54 -11.28
N ILE A 30 1.02 3.82 -10.93
CA ILE A 30 1.72 4.46 -9.82
C ILE A 30 0.69 4.83 -8.75
N GLY A 31 0.88 4.41 -7.50
CA GLY A 31 -0.07 4.64 -6.42
C GLY A 31 0.53 5.38 -5.23
N SER A 32 1.59 4.82 -4.62
CA SER A 32 2.10 5.31 -3.32
C SER A 32 2.48 6.79 -3.30
N PRO A 33 3.12 7.39 -4.32
CA PRO A 33 3.41 8.82 -4.32
C PRO A 33 2.16 9.72 -4.25
N PHE A 34 1.00 9.22 -4.70
CA PHE A 34 -0.26 9.97 -4.67
C PHE A 34 -1.04 9.82 -3.36
N ILE A 35 -0.61 8.97 -2.42
CA ILE A 35 -1.23 8.86 -1.09
C ILE A 35 -1.05 10.18 -0.34
N ALA A 36 0.15 10.76 -0.37
CA ALA A 36 0.49 12.02 0.30
C ALA A 36 0.17 13.27 -0.55
N CYS A 37 -0.86 13.22 -1.41
CA CYS A 37 -1.28 14.43 -2.12
C CYS A 37 -2.29 15.25 -1.31
N GLU A 38 -2.31 16.56 -1.56
CA GLU A 38 -3.23 17.49 -0.87
C GLU A 38 -4.68 17.09 -1.11
N GLU A 39 -5.02 16.69 -2.33
CA GLU A 39 -6.38 16.36 -2.77
C GLU A 39 -6.87 14.99 -2.28
N ALA A 40 -6.00 14.14 -1.73
CA ALA A 40 -6.44 12.85 -1.19
C ALA A 40 -7.30 13.06 0.06
N HIS A 41 -8.53 12.55 0.03
CA HIS A 41 -9.46 12.61 1.16
C HIS A 41 -9.16 11.51 2.20
N ILE A 42 -7.95 11.55 2.77
CA ILE A 42 -7.50 10.64 3.83
C ILE A 42 -6.98 11.44 5.03
N SER A 43 -6.76 10.78 6.16
CA SER A 43 -6.27 11.45 7.36
C SER A 43 -4.88 12.07 7.14
N GLN A 44 -4.64 13.21 7.79
CA GLN A 44 -3.37 13.94 7.69
C GLN A 44 -2.21 13.09 8.23
N GLU A 45 -2.47 12.28 9.26
CA GLU A 45 -1.48 11.39 9.85
C GLU A 45 -1.02 10.32 8.87
N TYR A 46 -1.91 9.83 8.00
CA TYR A 46 -1.54 8.87 6.95
C TYR A 46 -0.65 9.53 5.89
N LYS A 47 -1.01 10.73 5.45
CA LYS A 47 -0.17 11.50 4.50
C LYS A 47 1.21 11.75 5.11
N GLN A 48 1.25 12.19 6.36
CA GLN A 48 2.50 12.47 7.07
C GLN A 48 3.34 11.20 7.25
N ALA A 49 2.71 10.06 7.55
CA ALA A 49 3.43 8.79 7.62
C ALA A 49 4.08 8.40 6.29
N CYS A 50 3.47 8.72 5.14
CA CYS A 50 4.12 8.49 3.84
C CYS A 50 5.34 9.39 3.60
N VAL A 51 5.47 10.51 4.33
CA VAL A 51 6.63 11.41 4.29
C VAL A 51 7.71 10.97 5.29
N ASP A 52 7.29 10.53 6.48
CA ASP A 52 8.20 10.26 7.60
C ASP A 52 8.86 8.87 7.51
N TYR A 53 8.23 7.90 6.83
CA TYR A 53 8.73 6.53 6.69
C TYR A 53 9.34 6.28 5.30
N GLY A 54 10.39 5.46 5.25
CA GLY A 54 11.09 5.08 4.02
C GLY A 54 10.73 3.68 3.51
N LYS A 55 11.43 3.23 2.46
CA LYS A 55 11.26 1.90 1.89
C LYS A 55 11.61 0.78 2.86
N GLU A 56 12.56 1.00 3.73
CA GLU A 56 12.99 0.08 4.80
C GLU A 56 11.91 -0.16 5.85
N ASP A 57 10.98 0.76 5.98
CA ASP A 57 9.84 0.65 6.88
C ASP A 57 8.64 -0.06 6.24
N ILE A 58 8.75 -0.45 4.97
CA ILE A 58 7.67 -1.18 4.30
C ILE A 58 7.82 -2.68 4.55
N VAL A 59 6.78 -3.25 5.13
CA VAL A 59 6.73 -4.68 5.45
C VAL A 59 5.55 -5.38 4.78
N PHE A 60 5.72 -6.67 4.47
CA PHE A 60 4.61 -7.49 4.01
C PHE A 60 3.76 -7.96 5.18
N THR A 61 2.44 -7.88 5.03
CA THR A 61 1.49 -8.43 5.98
C THR A 61 0.43 -9.28 5.29
N THR A 62 0.03 -10.36 5.93
CA THR A 62 -1.12 -11.20 5.53
C THR A 62 -2.32 -11.01 6.45
N LYS A 63 -2.19 -10.18 7.49
CA LYS A 63 -3.22 -10.01 8.52
C LYS A 63 -4.48 -9.30 8.03
N ILE A 64 -4.36 -8.43 7.02
CA ILE A 64 -5.49 -7.61 6.56
C ILE A 64 -6.52 -8.47 5.80
N SER A 65 -6.05 -9.19 4.78
CA SER A 65 -6.94 -9.90 3.85
C SER A 65 -6.61 -11.39 3.68
N GLY A 66 -5.55 -11.86 4.35
CA GLY A 66 -4.97 -13.19 4.10
C GLY A 66 -4.17 -13.29 2.81
N THR A 67 -4.14 -12.23 2.01
CA THR A 67 -3.28 -12.07 0.83
C THR A 67 -2.14 -11.11 1.21
N PRO A 68 -0.90 -11.39 0.81
CA PRO A 68 0.22 -10.49 1.07
C PRO A 68 -0.04 -9.09 0.50
N CYS A 69 0.11 -8.09 1.32
CA CYS A 69 0.12 -6.68 0.92
C CYS A 69 1.19 -5.93 1.71
N THR A 70 1.61 -4.77 1.20
CA THR A 70 2.63 -3.93 1.83
C THR A 70 2.00 -2.86 2.69
N VAL A 71 2.58 -2.65 3.86
CA VAL A 71 2.14 -1.64 4.84
C VAL A 71 3.34 -0.96 5.48
N ILE A 72 3.11 0.24 6.00
CA ILE A 72 4.10 0.95 6.81
C ILE A 72 4.23 0.23 8.17
N ASN A 73 5.46 -0.07 8.57
CA ASN A 73 5.79 -0.78 9.82
C ASN A 73 5.69 0.14 11.05
N THR A 74 4.51 0.68 11.28
CA THR A 74 4.23 1.52 12.43
C THR A 74 4.37 0.75 13.75
N PRO A 75 4.53 1.42 14.91
CA PRO A 75 4.53 0.76 16.21
C PRO A 75 3.30 -0.13 16.46
N TYR A 76 2.16 0.23 15.88
CA TYR A 76 0.96 -0.61 15.91
C TYR A 76 1.12 -1.90 15.13
N VAL A 77 1.69 -1.84 13.91
CA VAL A 77 1.95 -3.02 13.07
C VAL A 77 2.97 -3.92 13.74
N GLN A 78 4.04 -3.36 14.32
CA GLN A 78 5.04 -4.10 15.08
C GLN A 78 4.42 -4.86 16.25
N LYS A 79 3.58 -4.19 17.06
CA LYS A 79 2.88 -4.80 18.19
C LYS A 79 1.89 -5.88 17.77
N THR A 80 1.19 -5.67 16.66
CA THR A 80 0.14 -6.59 16.18
C THR A 80 0.73 -7.78 15.42
N GLY A 81 1.94 -7.62 14.86
CA GLY A 81 2.62 -8.57 14.00
C GLY A 81 2.07 -8.60 12.58
N THR A 82 2.84 -9.14 11.66
CA THR A 82 2.57 -9.14 10.20
C THR A 82 1.99 -10.46 9.69
N THR A 83 2.04 -11.52 10.49
CA THR A 83 1.62 -12.87 10.09
C THR A 83 0.31 -13.26 10.74
N GLN A 84 -0.48 -14.05 10.03
CA GLN A 84 -1.67 -14.67 10.59
C GLN A 84 -1.33 -15.58 11.76
N ASN A 85 -2.16 -15.59 12.79
CA ASN A 85 -2.07 -16.49 13.92
C ASN A 85 -2.31 -17.95 13.46
N TRP A 86 -1.82 -18.94 14.26
CA TRP A 86 -1.99 -20.35 13.92
C TRP A 86 -3.46 -20.78 13.76
N LEU A 87 -4.37 -20.18 14.53
CA LEU A 87 -5.82 -20.40 14.40
C LEU A 87 -6.35 -19.90 13.05
N GLU A 88 -5.93 -18.71 12.61
CA GLU A 88 -6.30 -18.15 11.31
C GLU A 88 -5.75 -19.02 10.17
N LYS A 89 -4.51 -19.54 10.31
CA LYS A 89 -3.90 -20.50 9.37
C LYS A 89 -4.65 -21.84 9.34
N LEU A 90 -5.07 -22.36 10.50
CA LEU A 90 -5.82 -23.62 10.60
C LEU A 90 -7.21 -23.49 9.95
N MET A 91 -7.90 -22.41 10.23
CA MET A 91 -9.21 -22.08 9.62
C MET A 91 -9.09 -21.89 8.10
N SER A 92 -7.98 -21.35 7.62
CA SER A 92 -7.73 -21.17 6.17
C SER A 92 -7.45 -22.48 5.43
N LYS A 93 -7.04 -23.55 6.11
CA LYS A 93 -6.78 -24.88 5.51
C LYS A 93 -8.05 -25.69 5.22
N ASN A 94 -9.15 -25.45 5.94
CA ASN A 94 -10.38 -26.21 5.75
C ASN A 94 -11.17 -25.70 4.53
N LYS A 95 -11.28 -26.51 3.47
CA LYS A 95 -11.89 -26.13 2.18
C LYS A 95 -13.33 -25.62 2.30
N LYS A 96 -14.13 -26.16 3.23
CA LYS A 96 -15.54 -25.77 3.41
C LYS A 96 -15.68 -24.43 4.16
N ILE A 97 -14.80 -24.17 5.14
CA ILE A 97 -14.82 -22.98 5.98
C ILE A 97 -14.02 -21.84 5.34
N LYS A 98 -13.04 -22.19 4.50
CA LYS A 98 -12.11 -21.23 3.86
C LYS A 98 -12.79 -20.05 3.16
N LYS A 99 -13.92 -20.30 2.47
CA LYS A 99 -14.67 -19.23 1.76
C LYS A 99 -15.27 -18.23 2.75
N TRP A 100 -15.90 -18.71 3.82
CA TRP A 100 -16.51 -17.88 4.86
C TRP A 100 -15.47 -17.14 5.69
N VAL A 101 -14.40 -17.83 6.07
CA VAL A 101 -13.28 -17.21 6.84
C VAL A 101 -12.59 -16.14 6.01
N LYS A 102 -12.29 -16.40 4.73
CA LYS A 102 -11.74 -15.38 3.83
C LYS A 102 -12.66 -14.18 3.71
N MET A 103 -13.95 -14.39 3.57
CA MET A 103 -14.94 -13.32 3.47
C MET A 103 -14.95 -12.47 4.75
N ILE A 104 -15.01 -13.09 5.93
CA ILE A 104 -15.01 -12.37 7.22
C ILE A 104 -13.68 -11.66 7.44
N THR A 105 -12.54 -12.30 7.15
CA THR A 105 -11.22 -11.69 7.28
C THR A 105 -11.06 -10.52 6.32
N TYR A 106 -11.53 -10.68 5.09
CA TYR A 106 -11.53 -9.61 4.09
C TYR A 106 -12.36 -8.41 4.55
N PHE A 107 -13.62 -8.62 5.00
CA PHE A 107 -14.47 -7.53 5.48
C PHE A 107 -13.88 -6.82 6.72
N LYS A 108 -13.33 -7.58 7.68
CA LYS A 108 -12.64 -6.99 8.84
C LYS A 108 -11.39 -6.21 8.44
N GLY A 109 -10.61 -6.75 7.50
CA GLY A 109 -9.42 -6.11 6.98
C GLY A 109 -9.75 -4.83 6.21
N MET A 110 -10.72 -4.88 5.30
CA MET A 110 -11.18 -3.70 4.54
C MET A 110 -11.72 -2.61 5.46
N LYS A 111 -12.53 -2.97 6.46
CA LYS A 111 -13.02 -2.00 7.44
C LYS A 111 -11.89 -1.40 8.28
N SER A 112 -10.84 -2.18 8.57
CA SER A 112 -9.64 -1.68 9.26
C SER A 112 -8.86 -0.68 8.39
N VAL A 113 -8.71 -0.95 7.09
CA VAL A 113 -8.05 -0.05 6.12
C VAL A 113 -8.88 1.21 5.90
N GLU A 114 -10.20 1.07 5.75
CA GLU A 114 -11.12 2.21 5.63
C GLU A 114 -11.04 3.11 6.87
N ASN A 115 -11.15 2.52 8.07
CA ASN A 115 -11.01 3.28 9.32
C ASN A 115 -9.63 3.93 9.42
N ALA A 116 -8.57 3.28 8.95
CA ALA A 116 -7.22 3.81 8.93
C ALA A 116 -7.07 5.03 8.00
N ALA A 117 -7.81 5.05 6.90
CA ALA A 117 -7.78 6.17 5.96
C ALA A 117 -8.49 7.43 6.50
N PHE A 118 -9.56 7.24 7.30
CA PHE A 118 -10.45 8.33 7.70
C PHE A 118 -10.40 8.67 9.19
N SER A 119 -9.78 7.85 10.04
CA SER A 119 -9.72 8.10 11.49
C SER A 119 -8.29 8.22 12.01
N SER A 120 -8.04 9.31 12.75
CA SER A 120 -6.78 9.59 13.45
C SER A 120 -6.62 8.68 14.66
N THR A 121 -6.28 7.41 14.48
CA THR A 121 -5.99 6.54 15.61
C THR A 121 -4.66 5.81 15.42
N TYR A 122 -3.86 5.77 16.50
CA TYR A 122 -2.62 4.99 16.56
C TYR A 122 -2.78 3.48 16.32
N LYS A 123 -4.03 3.00 16.17
CA LYS A 123 -4.40 1.60 15.88
C LYS A 123 -4.68 1.35 14.41
N THR A 124 -4.01 2.07 13.52
CA THR A 124 -4.28 2.02 12.10
C THR A 124 -3.19 1.28 11.34
N VAL A 125 -3.59 0.64 10.24
CA VAL A 125 -2.68 -0.02 9.31
C VAL A 125 -2.71 0.76 8.00
N TRP A 126 -1.60 1.40 7.65
CA TRP A 126 -1.47 2.21 6.46
C TRP A 126 -0.78 1.42 5.33
N CYS A 127 -1.52 1.23 4.24
CA CYS A 127 -1.02 0.51 3.07
C CYS A 127 -0.18 1.44 2.20
N ALA A 128 1.09 1.11 1.99
CA ALA A 128 1.97 1.84 1.09
C ALA A 128 2.99 0.90 0.46
N GLY A 129 3.50 1.28 -0.71
CA GLY A 129 4.59 0.57 -1.38
C GLY A 129 5.94 1.26 -1.14
N PRO A 130 7.05 0.60 -1.52
CA PRO A 130 8.41 1.13 -1.30
C PRO A 130 8.68 2.49 -1.94
N SER A 131 7.93 2.88 -2.97
CA SER A 131 8.08 4.19 -3.64
C SER A 131 7.72 5.40 -2.77
N ILE A 132 7.22 5.20 -1.53
CA ILE A 132 7.10 6.31 -0.57
C ILE A 132 8.45 6.94 -0.23
N GLU A 133 9.58 6.23 -0.40
CA GLU A 133 10.92 6.81 -0.18
C GLU A 133 11.18 8.09 -0.98
N HIS A 134 10.43 8.29 -2.08
CA HIS A 134 10.52 9.49 -2.91
C HIS A 134 9.51 10.58 -2.52
N THR A 135 8.71 10.33 -1.48
CA THR A 135 7.69 11.26 -0.97
C THR A 135 8.28 12.08 0.17
N THR A 136 8.78 13.26 -0.12
CA THR A 136 9.47 14.13 0.86
C THR A 136 8.57 15.18 1.49
N GLU A 137 7.39 15.40 0.92
CA GLU A 137 6.42 16.40 1.37
C GLU A 137 5.03 16.12 0.80
N ILE A 138 4.02 16.71 1.42
CA ILE A 138 2.63 16.65 0.93
C ILE A 138 2.48 17.72 -0.14
N LEU A 139 2.11 17.31 -1.36
CA LEU A 139 2.06 18.18 -2.54
C LEU A 139 0.73 18.07 -3.27
N PRO A 140 0.35 19.12 -4.02
CA PRO A 140 -0.73 19.00 -5.00
C PRO A 140 -0.41 17.93 -6.06
N ILE A 141 -1.43 17.22 -6.54
CA ILE A 141 -1.30 16.19 -7.59
C ILE A 141 -0.51 16.71 -8.79
N LYS A 142 -0.75 17.97 -9.18
CA LYS A 142 -0.07 18.63 -10.31
C LYS A 142 1.45 18.62 -10.15
N GLU A 143 1.95 18.93 -8.95
CA GLU A 143 3.40 18.96 -8.68
C GLU A 143 3.98 17.53 -8.61
N ILE A 144 3.23 16.57 -8.08
CA ILE A 144 3.65 15.15 -8.09
C ILE A 144 3.79 14.68 -9.54
N ILE A 145 2.81 14.93 -10.41
CA ILE A 145 2.87 14.55 -11.83
C ILE A 145 4.07 15.23 -12.50
N LYS A 146 4.29 16.52 -12.24
CA LYS A 146 5.43 17.24 -12.80
C LYS A 146 6.76 16.58 -12.41
N ARG A 147 6.98 16.25 -11.13
CA ARG A 147 8.18 15.54 -10.65
C ARG A 147 8.38 14.17 -11.29
N LEU A 148 7.29 13.49 -11.63
CA LEU A 148 7.34 12.18 -12.28
C LEU A 148 7.58 12.26 -13.79
N THR A 149 7.36 13.42 -14.42
CA THR A 149 7.42 13.56 -15.90
C THR A 149 8.50 14.53 -16.37
N THR A 150 9.06 15.36 -15.49
CA THR A 150 10.11 16.34 -15.81
C THR A 150 11.42 15.97 -15.16
#